data_290faba886f7b54c64b69b5bf6c3e5a5
#
_entry.id   290faba886f7b54c64b69b5bf6c3e5a5
#
_cell.length_a   1.000
_cell.length_b   1.000
_cell.length_c   1.000
_cell.angle_alpha   90.00
_cell.angle_beta   90.00
_cell.angle_gamma   90.00
#
_symmetry.space_group_name_H-M   'P 1'
#
loop_
_entity.id
_entity.type
_entity.pdbx_description
1 polymer ?
#
loop_
_entity_poly.entity_id
_entity_poly.type
_entity_poly.pdbx_seq_one_letter_code
_entity_poly.pdbx_strand_id
1 'polypeptide(L)'
;MKFHFNGYFFENEKDAFEDVRKVFLKKFSISENFLLHIHSVSDDYSKELNEHYFQKDYPTDVLTIPLYKDLASIHKLDKNKHEILGDLFLNRKLIKKHAKRFTKTLIEEYQLVLVHGLLHLIGYSHNDPKKLSNIENTILKKVWNE
;
A
#
# COMPACT_ATOMS: atom_id res chain seq x y z
N MET A 1 -5.15 -12.01 1.17
CA MET A 1 -5.53 -10.75 0.48
C MET A 1 -4.96 -10.75 -0.92
N LYS A 2 -5.84 -10.72 -1.89
CA LYS A 2 -5.47 -10.61 -3.30
C LYS A 2 -5.54 -9.14 -3.70
N PHE A 3 -4.66 -8.74 -4.62
CA PHE A 3 -4.68 -7.40 -5.19
C PHE A 3 -5.53 -7.38 -6.46
N HIS A 4 -6.47 -6.47 -6.52
CA HIS A 4 -7.29 -6.21 -7.70
C HIS A 4 -6.87 -4.87 -8.28
N PHE A 5 -6.21 -4.89 -9.45
CA PHE A 5 -5.65 -3.70 -10.06
C PHE A 5 -6.66 -2.96 -10.90
N ASN A 6 -6.73 -1.65 -10.73
CA ASN A 6 -7.55 -0.74 -11.51
C ASN A 6 -6.65 0.36 -12.10
N GLY A 7 -6.74 0.56 -13.41
CA GLY A 7 -5.82 1.40 -14.15
C GLY A 7 -4.61 0.61 -14.65
N TYR A 8 -3.59 1.31 -15.11
CA TYR A 8 -2.47 0.67 -15.77
C TYR A 8 -1.30 0.40 -14.83
N PHE A 9 -0.84 -0.85 -14.83
CA PHE A 9 0.38 -1.29 -14.16
C PHE A 9 1.16 -2.20 -15.10
N PHE A 10 2.47 -2.02 -15.18
CA PHE A 10 3.33 -2.93 -15.93
C PHE A 10 3.44 -4.29 -15.22
N GLU A 11 3.72 -5.35 -15.99
CA GLU A 11 3.83 -6.70 -15.40
C GLU A 11 4.93 -6.79 -14.34
N ASN A 12 6.08 -6.15 -14.56
CA ASN A 12 7.15 -6.14 -13.57
C ASN A 12 6.76 -5.40 -12.29
N GLU A 13 5.84 -4.44 -12.37
CA GLU A 13 5.30 -3.76 -11.18
C GLU A 13 4.36 -4.68 -10.42
N LYS A 14 3.49 -5.40 -11.11
CA LYS A 14 2.60 -6.38 -10.48
C LYS A 14 3.39 -7.51 -9.82
N ASP A 15 4.46 -7.98 -10.45
CA ASP A 15 5.35 -9.00 -9.88
C ASP A 15 6.01 -8.48 -8.60
N ALA A 16 6.47 -7.22 -8.61
CA ALA A 16 7.07 -6.57 -7.44
C ALA A 16 6.06 -6.43 -6.30
N PHE A 17 4.81 -6.14 -6.62
CA PHE A 17 3.73 -6.05 -5.62
C PHE A 17 3.41 -7.43 -5.05
N GLU A 18 3.47 -8.47 -5.86
CA GLU A 18 3.27 -9.85 -5.39
C GLU A 18 4.34 -10.26 -4.38
N ASP A 19 5.58 -9.87 -4.59
CA ASP A 19 6.67 -10.12 -3.63
C ASP A 19 6.38 -9.47 -2.27
N VAL A 20 5.89 -8.24 -2.28
CA VAL A 20 5.47 -7.54 -1.05
C VAL A 20 4.27 -8.24 -0.41
N ARG A 21 3.29 -8.61 -1.22
CA ARG A 21 2.06 -9.26 -0.74
C ARG A 21 2.37 -10.52 0.06
N LYS A 22 3.21 -11.39 -0.47
CA LYS A 22 3.58 -12.65 0.18
C LYS A 22 4.19 -12.43 1.56
N VAL A 23 5.14 -11.52 1.67
CA VAL A 23 5.79 -11.20 2.94
C VAL A 23 4.80 -10.58 3.93
N PHE A 24 3.97 -9.65 3.44
CA PHE A 24 3.00 -8.93 4.26
C PHE A 24 1.92 -9.86 4.84
N LEU A 25 1.33 -10.71 4.01
CA LEU A 25 0.29 -11.64 4.44
C LEU A 25 0.77 -12.61 5.49
N LYS A 26 1.99 -13.12 5.32
CA LYS A 26 2.61 -14.05 6.25
C LYS A 26 2.88 -13.37 7.59
N LYS A 27 3.43 -12.15 7.55
CA LYS A 27 3.78 -11.41 8.76
C LYS A 27 2.55 -11.09 9.62
N PHE A 28 1.45 -10.69 8.99
CA PHE A 28 0.26 -10.22 9.70
C PHE A 28 -0.89 -11.23 9.71
N SER A 29 -0.68 -12.44 9.20
CA SER A 29 -1.68 -13.53 9.20
C SER A 29 -3.00 -13.10 8.57
N ILE A 30 -2.93 -12.55 7.35
CA ILE A 30 -4.10 -12.08 6.62
C ILE A 30 -4.53 -13.14 5.60
N SER A 31 -5.83 -13.42 5.53
CA SER A 31 -6.39 -14.42 4.62
C SER A 31 -6.13 -14.09 3.15
N GLU A 32 -5.77 -15.11 2.37
CA GLU A 32 -5.66 -15.03 0.91
C GLU A 32 -7.00 -14.72 0.21
N ASN A 33 -8.12 -14.97 0.88
CA ASN A 33 -9.45 -14.75 0.30
C ASN A 33 -9.90 -13.29 0.33
N PHE A 34 -9.27 -12.45 1.15
CA PHE A 34 -9.61 -11.04 1.22
C PHE A 34 -9.12 -10.30 -0.04
N LEU A 35 -9.69 -9.14 -0.32
CA LEU A 35 -9.42 -8.35 -1.51
C LEU A 35 -9.00 -6.94 -1.14
N LEU A 36 -8.04 -6.40 -1.88
CA LEU A 36 -7.64 -5.00 -1.83
C LEU A 36 -7.64 -4.45 -3.24
N HIS A 37 -8.35 -3.33 -3.45
CA HIS A 37 -8.30 -2.62 -4.72
C HIS A 37 -7.09 -1.70 -4.75
N ILE A 38 -6.24 -1.84 -5.77
CA ILE A 38 -5.07 -0.99 -5.99
C ILE A 38 -5.29 -0.22 -7.28
N HIS A 39 -5.32 1.10 -7.17
CA HIS A 39 -5.61 2.01 -8.27
C HIS A 39 -4.36 2.78 -8.69
N SER A 40 -4.14 2.90 -10.00
CA SER A 40 -3.17 3.84 -10.55
C SER A 40 -3.91 5.11 -10.93
N VAL A 41 -3.55 6.23 -10.33
CA VAL A 41 -4.28 7.49 -10.49
C VAL A 41 -3.37 8.62 -10.95
N SER A 42 -3.97 9.64 -11.57
CA SER A 42 -3.28 10.86 -11.97
C SER A 42 -2.93 11.73 -10.77
N ASP A 43 -2.01 12.65 -11.00
CA ASP A 43 -1.63 13.66 -10.00
C ASP A 43 -2.83 14.48 -9.54
N ASP A 44 -3.66 14.94 -10.49
CA ASP A 44 -4.86 15.71 -10.20
C ASP A 44 -5.88 14.93 -9.40
N TYR A 45 -6.12 13.67 -9.75
CA TYR A 45 -7.07 12.82 -9.02
C TYR A 45 -6.55 12.49 -7.61
N SER A 46 -5.26 12.27 -7.47
CA SER A 46 -4.61 12.08 -6.17
C SER A 46 -4.84 13.30 -5.26
N LYS A 47 -4.70 14.50 -5.80
CA LYS A 47 -4.97 15.75 -5.10
C LYS A 47 -6.43 15.85 -4.66
N GLU A 48 -7.37 15.54 -5.55
CA GLU A 48 -8.80 15.53 -5.24
C GLU A 48 -9.14 14.57 -4.11
N LEU A 49 -8.60 13.36 -4.15
CA LEU A 49 -8.79 12.36 -3.11
C LEU A 49 -8.22 12.83 -1.77
N ASN A 50 -7.02 13.40 -1.79
CA ASN A 50 -6.36 13.88 -0.58
C ASN A 50 -7.12 15.03 0.06
N GLU A 51 -7.68 15.92 -0.75
CA GLU A 51 -8.53 17.01 -0.28
C GLU A 51 -9.84 16.49 0.30
N HIS A 52 -10.50 15.56 -0.39
CA HIS A 52 -11.79 15.02 0.04
C HIS A 52 -11.69 14.23 1.35
N TYR A 53 -10.69 13.34 1.47
CA TYR A 53 -10.60 12.44 2.61
C TYR A 53 -9.75 12.97 3.76
N PHE A 54 -8.75 13.81 3.49
CA PHE A 54 -7.78 14.24 4.49
C PHE A 54 -7.65 15.76 4.60
N GLN A 55 -8.44 16.53 3.86
CA GLN A 55 -8.43 18.00 3.86
C GLN A 55 -7.04 18.59 3.53
N LYS A 56 -6.33 17.93 2.63
CA LYS A 56 -5.01 18.35 2.16
C LYS A 56 -5.07 18.73 0.69
N ASP A 57 -4.72 19.97 0.36
CA ASP A 57 -4.83 20.54 -0.99
C ASP A 57 -3.54 20.34 -1.78
N TYR A 58 -3.04 19.10 -1.82
CA TYR A 58 -1.87 18.72 -2.62
C TYR A 58 -1.92 17.24 -2.96
N PRO A 59 -1.26 16.81 -4.07
CA PRO A 59 -1.22 15.40 -4.40
C PRO A 59 -0.31 14.62 -3.45
N THR A 60 -0.56 13.32 -3.32
CA THR A 60 0.27 12.39 -2.55
C THR A 60 0.69 11.23 -3.43
N ASP A 61 1.79 10.56 -3.10
CA ASP A 61 2.27 9.38 -3.81
C ASP A 61 1.40 8.13 -3.53
N VAL A 62 0.93 7.98 -2.30
CA VAL A 62 0.05 6.90 -1.90
C VAL A 62 -1.03 7.41 -0.97
N LEU A 63 -2.25 6.87 -1.12
CA LEU A 63 -3.38 7.20 -0.28
C LEU A 63 -4.16 5.92 0.00
N THR A 64 -4.41 5.63 1.28
CA THR A 64 -5.10 4.42 1.72
C THR A 64 -6.44 4.78 2.33
N ILE A 65 -7.51 4.11 1.87
CA ILE A 65 -8.85 4.25 2.43
C ILE A 65 -9.27 2.89 2.95
N PRO A 66 -9.07 2.61 4.26
CA PRO A 66 -9.41 1.32 4.84
C PRO A 66 -10.91 1.22 5.12
N LEU A 67 -11.47 0.01 4.99
CA LEU A 67 -12.84 -0.29 5.40
C LEU A 67 -12.90 -0.79 6.85
N TYR A 68 -11.79 -1.24 7.40
CA TYR A 68 -11.70 -1.73 8.78
C TYR A 68 -10.67 -0.92 9.55
N LYS A 69 -10.93 -0.70 10.82
CA LYS A 69 -10.15 0.19 11.68
C LYS A 69 -8.69 -0.25 11.84
N ASP A 70 -8.47 -1.55 12.03
CA ASP A 70 -7.15 -2.07 12.38
C ASP A 70 -7.04 -3.58 12.08
N LEU A 71 -5.86 -4.14 12.32
CA LEU A 71 -5.59 -5.56 12.11
C LEU A 71 -6.47 -6.46 12.99
N ALA A 72 -6.72 -6.05 14.22
CA ALA A 72 -7.60 -6.83 15.12
C ALA A 72 -9.00 -6.97 14.55
N SER A 73 -9.54 -5.91 13.96
CA SER A 73 -10.84 -5.93 13.28
C SER A 73 -10.83 -6.85 12.05
N ILE A 74 -9.74 -6.83 11.29
CA ILE A 74 -9.57 -7.71 10.12
C ILE A 74 -9.50 -9.17 10.56
N HIS A 75 -8.81 -9.48 11.67
CA HIS A 75 -8.70 -10.84 12.20
C HIS A 75 -10.03 -11.41 12.68
N LYS A 76 -11.02 -10.57 12.96
CA LYS A 76 -12.38 -11.01 13.34
C LYS A 76 -13.24 -11.41 12.15
N LEU A 77 -12.81 -11.10 10.92
CA LEU A 77 -13.55 -11.44 9.71
C LEU A 77 -13.47 -12.95 9.44
N ASP A 78 -14.48 -13.47 8.76
CA ASP A 78 -14.48 -14.85 8.29
C ASP A 78 -13.42 -15.02 7.20
N LYS A 79 -12.40 -15.84 7.47
CA LYS A 79 -11.27 -16.10 6.56
C LYS A 79 -11.68 -16.69 5.22
N ASN A 80 -12.85 -17.34 5.17
CA ASN A 80 -13.33 -18.02 3.98
C ASN A 80 -14.16 -17.11 3.07
N LYS A 81 -14.47 -15.89 3.48
CA LYS A 81 -15.23 -14.93 2.70
C LYS A 81 -14.31 -13.99 1.93
N HIS A 82 -14.82 -13.47 0.82
CA HIS A 82 -14.11 -12.51 -0.03
C HIS A 82 -14.40 -11.08 0.43
N GLU A 83 -13.89 -10.73 1.62
CA GLU A 83 -14.06 -9.40 2.18
C GLU A 83 -13.13 -8.39 1.49
N ILE A 84 -13.66 -7.23 1.14
CA ILE A 84 -12.87 -6.12 0.60
C ILE A 84 -12.33 -5.32 1.79
N LEU A 85 -11.01 -5.17 1.86
CA LEU A 85 -10.36 -4.48 2.99
C LEU A 85 -10.25 -2.97 2.79
N GLY A 86 -10.30 -2.51 1.55
CA GLY A 86 -10.21 -1.09 1.24
C GLY A 86 -9.68 -0.81 -0.14
N ASP A 87 -9.24 0.43 -0.32
CA ASP A 87 -8.67 0.95 -1.55
C ASP A 87 -7.32 1.62 -1.29
N LEU A 88 -6.38 1.37 -2.18
CA LEU A 88 -5.07 1.98 -2.18
C LEU A 88 -4.87 2.70 -3.51
N PHE A 89 -4.52 3.97 -3.46
CA PHE A 89 -4.34 4.81 -4.65
C PHE A 89 -2.88 5.18 -4.79
N LEU A 90 -2.29 4.84 -5.94
CA LEU A 90 -0.88 5.09 -6.24
C LEU A 90 -0.75 6.11 -7.35
N ASN A 91 0.05 7.15 -7.11
CA ASN A 91 0.33 8.23 -8.07
C ASN A 91 1.70 8.00 -8.70
N ARG A 92 1.73 7.40 -9.88
CA ARG A 92 2.97 7.06 -10.60
C ARG A 92 3.89 8.27 -10.79
N LYS A 93 3.33 9.42 -11.11
CA LYS A 93 4.11 10.65 -11.37
C LYS A 93 4.96 11.03 -10.15
N LEU A 94 4.36 11.05 -8.96
CA LEU A 94 5.08 11.35 -7.73
C LEU A 94 6.01 10.22 -7.30
N ILE A 95 5.58 8.97 -7.44
CA ILE A 95 6.42 7.82 -7.13
C ILE A 95 7.71 7.85 -7.98
N LYS A 96 7.57 8.13 -9.27
CA LYS A 96 8.69 8.26 -10.19
C LYS A 96 9.61 9.41 -9.79
N LYS A 97 9.03 10.54 -9.41
CA LYS A 97 9.78 11.73 -8.95
C LYS A 97 10.56 11.43 -7.67
N HIS A 98 9.93 10.75 -6.71
CA HIS A 98 10.56 10.37 -5.44
C HIS A 98 11.66 9.33 -5.64
N ALA A 99 11.47 8.36 -6.52
CA ALA A 99 12.50 7.37 -6.85
C ALA A 99 13.76 8.08 -7.34
N LYS A 100 13.61 9.01 -8.27
CA LYS A 100 14.70 9.79 -8.83
C LYS A 100 15.41 10.65 -7.76
N ARG A 101 14.62 11.31 -6.91
CA ARG A 101 15.14 12.17 -5.83
C ARG A 101 15.98 11.40 -4.81
N PHE A 102 15.57 10.17 -4.47
CA PHE A 102 16.24 9.37 -3.45
C PHE A 102 17.16 8.29 -4.02
N THR A 103 17.49 8.38 -5.31
CA THR A 103 18.42 7.47 -6.00
C THR A 103 17.99 6.01 -5.89
N LYS A 104 16.69 5.77 -6.04
CA LYS A 104 16.09 4.42 -6.05
C LYS A 104 15.59 4.08 -7.43
N THR A 105 15.41 2.78 -7.70
CA THR A 105 14.70 2.34 -8.89
C THR A 105 13.20 2.63 -8.70
N LEU A 106 12.47 2.70 -9.80
CA LEU A 106 11.01 2.87 -9.76
C LEU A 106 10.34 1.72 -9.00
N ILE A 107 10.83 0.49 -9.23
CA ILE A 107 10.31 -0.71 -8.57
C ILE A 107 10.53 -0.63 -7.05
N GLU A 108 11.71 -0.24 -6.60
CA GLU A 108 12.01 -0.08 -5.17
C GLU A 108 11.08 0.94 -4.53
N GLU A 109 10.85 2.07 -5.20
CA GLU A 109 9.97 3.12 -4.66
C GLU A 109 8.52 2.65 -4.63
N TYR A 110 8.04 1.93 -5.66
CA TYR A 110 6.71 1.33 -5.64
C TYR A 110 6.53 0.36 -4.47
N GLN A 111 7.53 -0.47 -4.22
CA GLN A 111 7.47 -1.43 -3.10
C GLN A 111 7.44 -0.70 -1.76
N LEU A 112 8.24 0.35 -1.61
CA LEU A 112 8.24 1.16 -0.38
C LEU A 112 6.88 1.79 -0.12
N VAL A 113 6.30 2.47 -1.10
CA VAL A 113 5.00 3.13 -0.92
C VAL A 113 3.86 2.12 -0.76
N LEU A 114 3.96 0.95 -1.39
CA LEU A 114 2.99 -0.13 -1.20
C LEU A 114 3.02 -0.62 0.25
N VAL A 115 4.20 -0.92 0.79
CA VAL A 115 4.34 -1.34 2.20
C VAL A 115 3.77 -0.29 3.13
N HIS A 116 4.10 0.99 2.89
CA HIS A 116 3.60 2.10 3.68
C HIS A 116 2.06 2.17 3.66
N GLY A 117 1.48 2.08 2.47
CA GLY A 117 0.01 2.07 2.30
C GLY A 117 -0.66 0.87 2.94
N LEU A 118 -0.05 -0.32 2.85
CA LEU A 118 -0.58 -1.54 3.48
C LEU A 118 -0.52 -1.45 5.00
N LEU A 119 0.51 -0.82 5.57
CA LEU A 119 0.58 -0.62 7.02
C LEU A 119 -0.53 0.31 7.50
N HIS A 120 -0.85 1.37 6.75
CA HIS A 120 -2.00 2.22 7.05
C HIS A 120 -3.32 1.45 6.93
N LEU A 121 -3.42 0.54 5.96
CA LEU A 121 -4.61 -0.30 5.78
C LEU A 121 -4.95 -1.10 7.05
N ILE A 122 -3.94 -1.58 7.76
CA ILE A 122 -4.11 -2.39 8.95
C ILE A 122 -4.02 -1.58 10.27
N GLY A 123 -4.03 -0.24 10.17
CA GLY A 123 -4.19 0.63 11.32
C GLY A 123 -2.95 1.33 11.86
N TYR A 124 -1.79 1.14 11.24
CA TYR A 124 -0.61 1.93 11.64
C TYR A 124 -0.78 3.38 11.21
N SER A 125 -0.34 4.31 12.06
CA SER A 125 -0.46 5.74 11.79
C SER A 125 0.88 6.45 11.88
N HIS A 126 0.91 7.73 11.51
CA HIS A 126 2.09 8.58 11.63
C HIS A 126 2.37 9.07 13.06
N ASN A 127 1.57 8.66 14.05
CA ASN A 127 1.74 9.08 15.44
C ASN A 127 3.07 8.60 16.04
N ASP A 128 3.61 7.51 15.52
CA ASP A 128 4.94 7.01 15.89
C ASP A 128 5.75 6.74 14.61
N PRO A 129 6.35 7.77 14.01
CA PRO A 129 7.08 7.63 12.74
C PRO A 129 8.24 6.65 12.79
N LYS A 130 8.92 6.56 13.94
CA LYS A 130 10.05 5.64 14.11
C LYS A 130 9.60 4.20 14.09
N LYS A 131 8.50 3.87 14.77
CA LYS A 131 7.92 2.52 14.77
C LYS A 131 7.48 2.12 13.38
N LEU A 132 6.79 3.02 12.67
CA LEU A 132 6.34 2.79 11.31
C LEU A 132 7.51 2.52 10.38
N SER A 133 8.54 3.37 10.41
CA SER A 133 9.74 3.22 9.61
C SER A 133 10.49 1.91 9.88
N ASN A 134 10.58 1.50 11.13
CA ASN A 134 11.22 0.23 11.52
C ASN A 134 10.49 -0.98 10.94
N ILE A 135 9.17 -0.97 10.98
CA ILE A 135 8.35 -2.06 10.43
C ILE A 135 8.48 -2.09 8.90
N GLU A 136 8.40 -0.93 8.25
CA GLU A 136 8.62 -0.82 6.80
C GLU A 136 9.95 -1.44 6.39
N ASN A 137 11.03 -1.06 7.07
CA ASN A 137 12.37 -1.55 6.78
C ASN A 137 12.49 -3.05 7.00
N THR A 138 11.87 -3.59 8.04
CA THR A 138 11.86 -5.03 8.31
C THR A 138 11.19 -5.80 7.17
N ILE A 139 10.06 -5.32 6.70
CA ILE A 139 9.33 -5.95 5.58
C ILE A 139 10.15 -5.86 4.30
N LEU A 140 10.66 -4.68 3.97
CA LEU A 140 11.43 -4.46 2.75
C LEU A 140 12.72 -5.29 2.71
N LYS A 141 13.40 -5.47 3.83
CA LYS A 141 14.56 -6.35 3.91
C LYS A 141 14.22 -7.77 3.49
N LYS A 142 13.10 -8.29 3.94
CA LYS A 142 12.64 -9.63 3.55
C LYS A 142 12.30 -9.69 2.07
N VAL A 143 11.63 -8.68 1.54
CA VAL A 143 11.27 -8.60 0.12
C VAL A 143 12.53 -8.58 -0.76
N TRP A 144 13.52 -7.77 -0.41
CA TRP A 144 14.71 -7.55 -1.24
C TRP A 144 15.78 -8.62 -1.09
N ASN A 145 15.73 -9.41 -0.03
CA ASN A 145 16.73 -10.46 0.25
C ASN A 145 16.24 -11.88 -0.04
N GLU A 146 15.03 -12.01 -0.57
CA GLU A 146 14.47 -13.32 -0.96
C GLU A 146 14.61 -13.65 -2.44
#